data_775ea148ceab4a9cca8b69f5efdc92db
#
_entry.id   775ea148ceab4a9cca8b69f5efdc92db
#
_cell.length_a   1.000
_cell.length_b   1.000
_cell.length_c   1.000
_cell.angle_alpha   90.00
_cell.angle_beta   90.00
_cell.angle_gamma   90.00
#
_symmetry.space_group_name_H-M   'P 1'
#
loop_
_entity.id
_entity.type
_entity.pdbx_description
1 polymer ?
#
loop_
_entity_poly.entity_id
_entity_poly.type
_entity_poly.pdbx_seq_one_letter_code
_entity_poly.pdbx_strand_id
1 'polypeptide(L)'
;QSDEGLRKIGKATNIYGAPLAIIVCSDTNKVWTRPFDGKKLTDIDASIITDHMMMEATYLGLGSVWVCYFKPDILKAEFKIPDNLEPVNILVLGYADTSREKALSADRHAKMRSSLSAMVSFEKL
;
A
#
# COMPACT_ATOMS: atom_id res chain seq x y z
N GLN A 1 -0.80 -14.36 6.51
CA GLN A 1 -1.00 -15.33 5.42
C GLN A 1 -1.83 -16.55 5.83
N SER A 2 -2.25 -16.63 7.11
CA SER A 2 -3.21 -17.66 7.52
C SER A 2 -4.60 -17.35 6.96
N ASP A 3 -5.41 -18.39 6.71
CA ASP A 3 -6.78 -18.22 6.23
C ASP A 3 -7.60 -17.32 7.14
N GLU A 4 -7.42 -17.44 8.45
CA GLU A 4 -8.07 -16.56 9.42
C GLU A 4 -7.61 -15.10 9.28
N GLY A 5 -6.31 -14.86 9.13
CA GLY A 5 -5.76 -13.52 8.92
C GLY A 5 -6.27 -12.88 7.63
N LEU A 6 -6.25 -13.63 6.53
CA LEU A 6 -6.77 -13.15 5.25
C LEU A 6 -8.29 -12.86 5.31
N ARG A 7 -9.05 -13.71 6.00
CA ARG A 7 -10.48 -13.47 6.22
C ARG A 7 -10.73 -12.19 7.06
N LYS A 8 -9.90 -11.92 8.08
CA LYS A 8 -9.97 -10.69 8.88
C LYS A 8 -9.70 -9.45 8.02
N ILE A 9 -8.64 -9.45 7.20
CA ILE A 9 -8.35 -8.35 6.28
C ILE A 9 -9.48 -8.18 5.26
N GLY A 10 -10.04 -9.27 4.77
CA GLY A 10 -11.16 -9.26 3.82
C GLY A 10 -12.42 -8.54 4.32
N LYS A 11 -12.59 -8.35 5.65
CA LYS A 11 -13.67 -7.53 6.21
C LYS A 11 -13.40 -6.03 6.02
N ALA A 12 -12.14 -5.63 5.95
CA ALA A 12 -11.74 -4.23 5.83
C ALA A 12 -11.56 -3.77 4.37
N THR A 13 -11.13 -4.67 3.49
CA THR A 13 -10.88 -4.36 2.08
C THR A 13 -10.89 -5.61 1.19
N ASN A 14 -10.90 -5.40 -0.13
CA ASN A 14 -10.67 -6.48 -1.10
C ASN A 14 -9.17 -6.79 -1.19
N ILE A 15 -8.82 -8.06 -1.01
CA ILE A 15 -7.45 -8.59 -1.13
C ILE A 15 -7.21 -9.35 -2.44
N TYR A 16 -8.16 -9.29 -3.38
CA TYR A 16 -8.05 -9.87 -4.73
C TYR A 16 -7.73 -11.38 -4.78
N GLY A 17 -8.05 -12.11 -3.71
CA GLY A 17 -7.74 -13.53 -3.58
C GLY A 17 -6.25 -13.84 -3.34
N ALA A 18 -5.45 -12.84 -3.01
CA ALA A 18 -4.02 -13.04 -2.77
C ALA A 18 -3.74 -13.83 -1.49
N PRO A 19 -2.69 -14.67 -1.49
CA PRO A 19 -2.34 -15.54 -0.35
C PRO A 19 -1.59 -14.82 0.77
N LEU A 20 -1.15 -13.57 0.54
CA LEU A 20 -0.39 -12.78 1.50
C LEU A 20 -0.85 -11.32 1.47
N ALA A 21 -1.04 -10.76 2.65
CA ALA A 21 -1.25 -9.33 2.84
C ALA A 21 -0.42 -8.83 4.02
N ILE A 22 0.21 -7.67 3.86
CA ILE A 22 1.03 -6.99 4.87
C ILE A 22 0.31 -5.70 5.23
N ILE A 23 -0.05 -5.52 6.50
CA ILE A 23 -0.58 -4.25 7.01
C ILE A 23 0.61 -3.39 7.40
N VAL A 24 0.78 -2.25 6.74
CA VAL A 24 1.86 -1.30 7.05
C VAL A 24 1.31 -0.24 7.99
N CYS A 25 1.92 -0.14 9.16
CA CYS A 25 1.53 0.81 10.19
C CYS A 25 2.67 1.77 10.51
N SER A 26 2.33 3.02 10.84
CA SER A 26 3.25 3.99 11.43
C SER A 26 3.06 4.06 12.93
N ASP A 27 4.18 4.14 13.69
CA ASP A 27 4.14 4.43 15.12
C ASP A 27 4.07 5.94 15.34
N THR A 28 2.89 6.44 15.68
CA THR A 28 2.63 7.88 15.88
C THR A 28 3.41 8.51 17.02
N ASN A 29 4.01 7.68 17.91
CA ASN A 29 4.87 8.15 19.00
C ASN A 29 6.34 8.30 18.58
N LYS A 30 6.76 7.64 17.48
CA LYS A 30 8.15 7.60 17.02
C LYS A 30 8.38 8.33 15.70
N VAL A 31 7.30 8.57 14.95
CA VAL A 31 7.40 9.25 13.65
C VAL A 31 8.02 10.64 13.81
N TRP A 32 8.88 10.98 12.86
CA TRP A 32 9.45 12.32 12.82
C TRP A 32 8.37 13.39 12.64
N THR A 33 8.45 14.43 13.46
CA THR A 33 7.51 15.55 13.42
C THR A 33 8.25 16.80 12.97
N ARG A 34 7.74 17.45 11.93
CA ARG A 34 8.36 18.66 11.39
C ARG A 34 8.27 19.81 12.40
N PRO A 35 9.42 20.44 12.79
CA PRO A 35 9.43 21.42 13.88
C PRO A 35 8.65 22.70 13.59
N PHE A 36 8.48 23.07 12.30
CA PHE A 36 7.88 24.34 11.91
C PHE A 36 6.36 24.39 12.02
N ASP A 37 5.70 23.26 11.83
CA ASP A 37 4.22 23.20 11.75
C ASP A 37 3.63 22.00 12.50
N GLY A 38 4.46 21.19 13.15
CA GLY A 38 4.01 20.02 13.90
C GLY A 38 3.50 18.86 13.04
N LYS A 39 3.68 18.90 11.72
CA LYS A 39 3.22 17.81 10.83
C LYS A 39 3.99 16.53 11.10
N LYS A 40 3.27 15.49 11.47
CA LYS A 40 3.80 14.12 11.55
C LYS A 40 3.90 13.51 10.16
N LEU A 41 5.01 12.83 9.86
CA LEU A 41 5.27 12.25 8.53
C LEU A 41 4.94 10.74 8.49
N THR A 42 3.85 10.34 9.12
CA THR A 42 3.37 8.95 9.19
C THR A 42 3.31 8.27 7.83
N ASP A 43 2.72 8.96 6.86
CA ASP A 43 2.47 8.39 5.53
C ASP A 43 3.74 8.28 4.68
N ILE A 44 4.69 9.18 4.89
CA ILE A 44 5.92 9.22 4.08
C ILE A 44 6.79 7.99 4.37
N ASP A 45 7.11 7.74 5.63
CA ASP A 45 7.96 6.61 6.03
C ASP A 45 7.31 5.28 5.65
N ALA A 46 6.00 5.14 5.92
CA ALA A 46 5.24 3.96 5.55
C ALA A 46 5.19 3.74 4.03
N SER A 47 5.07 4.81 3.25
CA SER A 47 5.05 4.74 1.78
C SER A 47 6.40 4.31 1.22
N ILE A 48 7.51 4.83 1.73
CA ILE A 48 8.85 4.45 1.31
C ILE A 48 9.09 2.94 1.55
N ILE A 49 8.76 2.46 2.74
CA ILE A 49 8.90 1.04 3.07
C ILE A 49 8.02 0.17 2.18
N THR A 50 6.78 0.59 1.92
CA THR A 50 5.87 -0.16 1.04
C THR A 50 6.41 -0.24 -0.40
N ASP A 51 6.95 0.86 -0.93
CA ASP A 51 7.56 0.89 -2.26
C ASP A 51 8.76 -0.07 -2.35
N HIS A 52 9.64 -0.07 -1.36
CA HIS A 52 10.75 -1.02 -1.30
C HIS A 52 10.29 -2.47 -1.24
N MET A 53 9.24 -2.78 -0.47
CA MET A 53 8.66 -4.13 -0.46
C MET A 53 8.06 -4.50 -1.82
N MET A 54 7.44 -3.57 -2.55
CA MET A 54 6.93 -3.80 -3.90
C MET A 54 8.05 -4.07 -4.91
N MET A 55 9.16 -3.34 -4.82
CA MET A 55 10.34 -3.58 -5.66
C MET A 55 10.93 -4.97 -5.40
N GLU A 56 11.08 -5.36 -4.14
CA GLU A 56 11.55 -6.69 -3.76
C GLU A 56 10.59 -7.78 -4.24
N ALA A 57 9.29 -7.60 -4.06
CA ALA A 57 8.28 -8.53 -4.58
C ALA A 57 8.42 -8.73 -6.10
N THR A 58 8.64 -7.65 -6.83
CA THR A 58 8.87 -7.70 -8.29
C THR A 58 10.15 -8.47 -8.62
N TYR A 59 11.23 -8.23 -7.90
CA TYR A 59 12.50 -8.95 -8.06
C TYR A 59 12.33 -10.46 -7.82
N LEU A 60 11.47 -10.83 -6.87
CA LEU A 60 11.12 -12.23 -6.56
C LEU A 60 10.08 -12.84 -7.52
N GLY A 61 9.64 -12.12 -8.54
CA GLY A 61 8.64 -12.59 -9.51
C GLY A 61 7.20 -12.59 -8.97
N LEU A 62 6.93 -11.86 -7.89
CA LEU A 62 5.59 -11.72 -7.32
C LEU A 62 4.87 -10.51 -7.89
N GLY A 63 3.55 -10.64 -8.03
CA GLY A 63 2.66 -9.50 -8.23
C GLY A 63 2.33 -8.83 -6.90
N SER A 64 2.10 -7.53 -6.93
CA SER A 64 1.75 -6.75 -5.75
C SER A 64 0.64 -5.75 -6.06
N VAL A 65 -0.20 -5.46 -5.05
CA VAL A 65 -1.17 -4.38 -5.09
C VAL A 65 -1.08 -3.55 -3.81
N TRP A 66 -0.82 -2.26 -3.98
CA TRP A 66 -0.86 -1.30 -2.89
C TRP A 66 -2.31 -0.83 -2.68
N VAL A 67 -2.88 -1.14 -1.52
CA VAL A 67 -4.27 -0.85 -1.18
C VAL A 67 -4.32 0.25 -0.13
N CYS A 68 -4.90 1.41 -0.51
CA CYS A 68 -5.24 2.50 0.41
C CYS A 68 -6.75 2.55 0.72
N TYR A 69 -7.58 1.87 -0.07
CA TYR A 69 -9.02 1.80 0.15
C TYR A 69 -9.38 0.68 1.11
N PHE A 70 -9.35 0.96 2.41
CA PHE A 70 -9.70 0.02 3.47
C PHE A 70 -10.37 0.74 4.66
N LYS A 71 -10.94 -0.03 5.58
CA LYS A 71 -11.57 0.46 6.81
C LYS A 71 -10.59 0.30 7.98
N PRO A 72 -9.91 1.37 8.43
CA PRO A 72 -8.88 1.27 9.48
C PRO A 72 -9.43 0.76 10.81
N ASP A 73 -10.64 1.17 11.20
CA ASP A 73 -11.26 0.74 12.47
C ASP A 73 -11.48 -0.78 12.50
N ILE A 74 -11.85 -1.38 11.36
CA ILE A 74 -12.02 -2.82 11.25
C ILE A 74 -10.67 -3.52 11.40
N LEU A 75 -9.61 -3.03 10.77
CA LEU A 75 -8.26 -3.59 10.93
C LEU A 75 -7.79 -3.50 12.38
N LYS A 76 -7.97 -2.34 13.01
CA LYS A 76 -7.59 -2.15 14.42
C LYS A 76 -8.31 -3.13 15.33
N ALA A 77 -9.62 -3.30 15.16
CA ALA A 77 -10.41 -4.23 15.95
C ALA A 77 -10.02 -5.70 15.71
N GLU A 78 -9.93 -6.13 14.45
CA GLU A 78 -9.68 -7.54 14.09
C GLU A 78 -8.27 -8.02 14.46
N PHE A 79 -7.27 -7.12 14.38
CA PHE A 79 -5.87 -7.44 14.67
C PHE A 79 -5.39 -6.90 16.00
N LYS A 80 -6.26 -6.26 16.78
CA LYS A 80 -5.93 -5.62 18.09
C LYS A 80 -4.72 -4.68 17.95
N ILE A 81 -4.73 -3.87 16.89
CA ILE A 81 -3.64 -2.92 16.63
C ILE A 81 -3.69 -1.84 17.71
N PRO A 82 -2.58 -1.60 18.44
CA PRO A 82 -2.51 -0.56 19.47
C PRO A 82 -2.81 0.83 18.93
N ASP A 83 -3.33 1.73 19.77
CA ASP A 83 -3.75 3.08 19.37
C ASP A 83 -2.61 3.94 18.80
N ASN A 84 -1.38 3.70 19.25
CA ASN A 84 -0.20 4.40 18.72
C ASN A 84 0.25 3.90 17.35
N LEU A 85 -0.29 2.78 16.86
CA LEU A 85 -0.02 2.27 15.51
C LEU A 85 -1.18 2.63 14.58
N GLU A 86 -0.88 3.43 13.57
CA GLU A 86 -1.83 3.84 12.54
C GLU A 86 -1.63 3.02 11.26
N PRO A 87 -2.63 2.23 10.84
CA PRO A 87 -2.59 1.55 9.54
C PRO A 87 -2.58 2.57 8.40
N VAL A 88 -1.53 2.58 7.59
CA VAL A 88 -1.36 3.52 6.48
C VAL A 88 -1.78 2.90 5.15
N ASN A 89 -1.37 1.67 4.92
CA ASN A 89 -1.74 0.93 3.71
C ASN A 89 -1.67 -0.58 3.94
N ILE A 90 -2.16 -1.33 2.95
CA ILE A 90 -2.04 -2.78 2.92
C ILE A 90 -1.34 -3.15 1.61
N LEU A 91 -0.24 -3.88 1.71
CA LEU A 91 0.44 -4.47 0.56
C LEU A 91 -0.03 -5.91 0.39
N VAL A 92 -0.67 -6.18 -0.73
CA VAL A 92 -1.19 -7.50 -1.11
C VAL A 92 -0.23 -8.15 -2.10
N LEU A 93 0.14 -9.40 -1.88
CA LEU A 93 1.17 -10.11 -2.63
C LEU A 93 0.69 -11.49 -3.08
N GLY A 94 1.08 -11.88 -4.28
CA GLY A 94 0.79 -13.19 -4.85
C GLY A 94 1.36 -13.35 -6.25
N TYR A 95 1.16 -14.51 -6.86
CA TYR A 95 1.49 -14.69 -8.27
C TYR A 95 0.37 -14.11 -9.14
N ALA A 96 0.76 -13.46 -10.24
CA ALA A 96 -0.19 -12.88 -11.19
C ALA A 96 -1.05 -14.00 -11.83
N ASP A 97 -2.36 -13.80 -11.85
CA ASP A 97 -3.28 -14.65 -12.59
C ASP A 97 -3.21 -14.28 -14.09
N THR A 98 -2.42 -15.05 -14.84
CA THR A 98 -2.21 -14.84 -16.28
C THR A 98 -3.45 -15.15 -17.12
N SER A 99 -4.50 -15.76 -16.56
CA SER A 99 -5.76 -15.99 -17.27
C SER A 99 -6.58 -14.71 -17.50
N ARG A 100 -6.23 -13.61 -16.82
CA ARG A 100 -6.90 -12.29 -16.91
C ARG A 100 -6.13 -11.30 -17.77
N GLU A 101 -5.85 -11.63 -19.01
CA GLU A 101 -5.02 -10.83 -19.95
C GLU A 101 -5.38 -9.33 -20.01
N LYS A 102 -6.67 -8.97 -19.97
CA LYS A 102 -7.13 -7.58 -20.09
C LYS A 102 -6.70 -6.68 -18.91
N ALA A 103 -6.49 -7.23 -17.72
CA ALA A 103 -6.07 -6.48 -16.54
C ALA A 103 -4.57 -6.15 -16.54
N LEU A 104 -3.78 -6.90 -17.33
CA LEU A 104 -2.32 -6.83 -17.39
C LEU A 104 -1.81 -6.29 -18.73
N SER A 105 -2.67 -5.66 -19.55
CA SER A 105 -2.25 -5.16 -20.87
C SER A 105 -1.09 -4.17 -20.76
N ALA A 106 -0.07 -4.35 -21.59
CA ALA A 106 1.16 -3.55 -21.58
C ALA A 106 0.90 -2.04 -21.82
N ASP A 107 -0.16 -1.70 -22.54
CA ASP A 107 -0.55 -0.33 -22.87
C ASP A 107 -1.37 0.38 -21.76
N ARG A 108 -1.75 -0.34 -20.70
CA ARG A 108 -2.53 0.22 -19.59
C ARG A 108 -1.83 1.43 -18.95
N HIS A 109 -0.51 1.33 -18.75
CA HIS A 109 0.26 2.41 -18.15
C HIS A 109 0.28 3.66 -19.02
N ALA A 110 0.44 3.51 -20.33
CA ALA A 110 0.43 4.64 -21.26
C ALA A 110 -0.93 5.41 -21.24
N LYS A 111 -2.03 4.68 -21.05
CA LYS A 111 -3.38 5.28 -20.99
C LYS A 111 -3.72 5.94 -19.65
N MET A 112 -3.08 5.52 -18.55
CA MET A 112 -3.43 5.95 -17.20
C MET A 112 -2.43 6.93 -16.58
N ARG A 113 -1.24 7.07 -17.14
CA ARG A 113 -0.21 7.98 -16.62
C ARG A 113 -0.30 9.35 -17.27
N SER A 114 -0.14 10.39 -16.45
CA SER A 114 0.08 11.74 -16.95
C SER A 114 1.43 11.82 -17.70
N SER A 115 1.52 12.70 -18.68
CA SER A 115 2.79 12.96 -19.36
C SER A 115 3.82 13.54 -18.39
N LEU A 116 5.11 13.30 -18.62
CA LEU A 116 6.16 13.87 -17.80
C LEU A 116 6.09 15.41 -17.78
N SER A 117 5.79 16.03 -18.91
CA SER A 117 5.65 17.49 -19.05
C SER A 117 4.48 18.08 -18.22
N ALA A 118 3.47 17.25 -17.87
CA ALA A 118 2.38 17.67 -17.00
C ALA A 118 2.71 17.54 -15.52
N MET A 119 3.79 16.83 -15.17
CA MET A 119 4.16 16.55 -13.78
C MET A 119 5.44 17.28 -13.35
N VAL A 120 6.23 17.78 -14.30
CA VAL A 120 7.51 18.44 -14.03
C VAL A 120 7.45 19.88 -14.50
N SER A 121 7.76 20.80 -13.61
CA SER A 121 7.93 22.22 -13.87
C SER A 121 9.36 22.61 -13.55
N PHE A 122 9.90 23.59 -14.29
CA PHE A 122 11.22 24.16 -14.03
C PHE A 122 11.06 25.57 -13.45
N GLU A 123 11.51 25.78 -12.20
CA GLU A 123 11.53 27.05 -11.46
C GLU A 123 10.16 27.69 -11.16
N LYS A 124 9.11 27.39 -11.92
CA LYS A 124 7.72 27.89 -11.74
C LYS A 124 6.73 26.75 -11.83
N LEU A 125 5.68 26.82 -11.02
CA LEU A 125 4.48 25.97 -11.10
C LEU A 125 3.40 26.65 -11.95
#